data_3a14a7589df76dd6ee32a4715ea01d74
#
_entry.id   3a14a7589df76dd6ee32a4715ea01d74
#
_cell.length_a   1.000
_cell.length_b   1.000
_cell.length_c   1.000
_cell.angle_alpha   90.00
_cell.angle_beta   90.00
_cell.angle_gamma   90.00
#
_symmetry.space_group_name_H-M   'P 1'
#
loop_
_entity.id
_entity.type
_entity.pdbx_description
1 polymer ?
#
loop_
_entity_poly.entity_id
_entity_poly.type
_entity_poly.pdbx_seq_one_letter_code
_entity_poly.pdbx_strand_id
1 'polypeptide(L)'
;FSDAPDALNGGLLEWRSADRLPELFANAVSSLDRGQLSPLLRSPAGFHLLQLVDKREGSGPSLQSQPVTQTRARHILIRPNEVVSEEEAFRRLREIRERVQGGTADFGEMARQYSADGSAGRGGDLGWIYPGDTVPEFERAMNALAPGQVGEPVRTPFGVHLIQVLERRTDEASPERLRQRVREIL
;
A
#
# COMPACT_ATOMS: atom_id res chain seq x y z
N PHE A 1 7.41 -39.46 -23.48
CA PHE A 1 5.98 -39.83 -23.39
C PHE A 1 5.27 -38.82 -22.47
N SER A 2 5.06 -37.62 -22.97
CA SER A 2 4.29 -36.60 -22.23
C SER A 2 3.03 -36.25 -23.02
N ASP A 3 1.87 -36.21 -22.35
CA ASP A 3 0.60 -35.77 -22.94
C ASP A 3 0.35 -34.25 -22.70
N ALA A 4 1.32 -33.57 -22.07
CA ALA A 4 1.23 -32.15 -21.81
C ALA A 4 1.40 -31.32 -23.10
N PRO A 5 0.75 -30.16 -23.22
CA PRO A 5 0.81 -29.30 -24.42
C PRO A 5 2.21 -28.88 -24.82
N ASP A 6 3.13 -28.82 -23.85
CA ASP A 6 4.56 -28.44 -24.02
C ASP A 6 5.48 -29.65 -24.31
N ALA A 7 4.92 -30.84 -24.46
CA ALA A 7 5.68 -32.06 -24.74
C ALA A 7 6.60 -31.92 -26.01
N LEU A 8 6.13 -31.21 -27.04
CA LEU A 8 6.88 -30.96 -28.27
C LEU A 8 8.12 -30.07 -28.06
N ASN A 9 8.13 -29.26 -27.01
CA ASN A 9 9.24 -28.41 -26.61
C ASN A 9 10.09 -29.03 -25.49
N GLY A 10 10.01 -30.37 -25.33
CA GLY A 10 10.73 -31.10 -24.29
C GLY A 10 10.16 -30.85 -22.87
N GLY A 11 8.92 -30.35 -22.76
CA GLY A 11 8.28 -30.06 -21.48
C GLY A 11 8.84 -28.80 -20.79
N LEU A 12 9.51 -27.91 -21.52
CA LEU A 12 10.08 -26.69 -20.93
C LEU A 12 8.99 -25.66 -20.60
N LEU A 13 8.86 -25.33 -19.32
CA LEU A 13 7.85 -24.38 -18.81
C LEU A 13 8.33 -22.93 -18.85
N GLU A 14 9.47 -22.62 -19.46
CA GLU A 14 10.10 -21.31 -19.43
C GLU A 14 10.27 -20.74 -17.99
N TRP A 15 10.70 -19.47 -17.89
CA TRP A 15 10.85 -18.82 -16.60
C TRP A 15 9.49 -18.49 -15.99
N ARG A 16 9.20 -19.07 -14.85
CA ARG A 16 8.00 -18.77 -14.06
C ARG A 16 8.37 -18.48 -12.62
N SER A 17 7.71 -17.49 -12.04
CA SER A 17 7.81 -17.26 -10.59
C SER A 17 7.05 -18.34 -9.82
N ALA A 18 7.52 -18.69 -8.63
CA ALA A 18 6.95 -19.77 -7.82
C ALA A 18 5.46 -19.57 -7.51
N ASP A 19 5.01 -18.32 -7.37
CA ASP A 19 3.63 -17.93 -7.15
C ASP A 19 2.69 -18.16 -8.35
N ARG A 20 3.26 -18.32 -9.56
CA ARG A 20 2.52 -18.64 -10.80
C ARG A 20 2.52 -20.13 -11.14
N LEU A 21 3.17 -20.94 -10.33
CA LEU A 21 3.10 -22.39 -10.44
C LEU A 21 1.92 -22.92 -9.61
N PRO A 22 1.30 -24.04 -10.02
CA PRO A 22 0.42 -24.78 -9.13
C PRO A 22 1.13 -25.10 -7.81
N GLU A 23 0.45 -24.99 -6.70
CA GLU A 23 1.04 -25.18 -5.36
C GLU A 23 1.82 -26.49 -5.22
N LEU A 24 1.29 -27.58 -5.80
CA LEU A 24 1.96 -28.88 -5.85
C LEU A 24 3.34 -28.78 -6.53
N PHE A 25 3.46 -28.01 -7.61
CA PHE A 25 4.72 -27.83 -8.35
C PHE A 25 5.65 -26.87 -7.62
N ALA A 26 5.12 -25.76 -7.10
CA ALA A 26 5.91 -24.79 -6.33
C ALA A 26 6.59 -25.44 -5.13
N ASN A 27 5.84 -26.25 -4.37
CA ASN A 27 6.36 -26.99 -3.22
C ASN A 27 7.44 -27.99 -3.62
N ALA A 28 7.23 -28.73 -4.71
CA ALA A 28 8.21 -29.71 -5.19
C ALA A 28 9.51 -29.05 -5.66
N VAL A 29 9.45 -27.98 -6.50
CA VAL A 29 10.65 -27.35 -7.03
C VAL A 29 11.40 -26.49 -6.01
N SER A 30 10.74 -26.06 -4.91
CA SER A 30 11.39 -25.24 -3.89
C SER A 30 12.58 -25.93 -3.21
N SER A 31 12.48 -27.27 -3.06
CA SER A 31 13.48 -28.13 -2.41
C SER A 31 14.49 -28.73 -3.37
N LEU A 32 14.35 -28.50 -4.69
CA LEU A 32 15.27 -29.07 -5.70
C LEU A 32 16.47 -28.18 -5.94
N ASP A 33 17.59 -28.81 -6.21
CA ASP A 33 18.77 -28.20 -6.80
C ASP A 33 18.70 -28.18 -8.34
N ARG A 34 19.50 -27.32 -8.97
CA ARG A 34 19.57 -27.22 -10.42
C ARG A 34 19.90 -28.57 -11.05
N GLY A 35 19.12 -28.99 -12.03
CA GLY A 35 19.26 -30.28 -12.74
C GLY A 35 18.56 -31.44 -12.01
N GLN A 36 18.09 -31.27 -10.77
CA GLN A 36 17.49 -32.32 -9.98
C GLN A 36 16.04 -32.58 -10.42
N LEU A 37 15.62 -33.85 -10.31
CA LEU A 37 14.25 -34.30 -10.56
C LEU A 37 13.44 -34.36 -9.27
N SER A 38 12.17 -33.99 -9.35
CA SER A 38 11.23 -34.17 -8.25
C SER A 38 10.87 -35.66 -8.04
N PRO A 39 10.32 -36.01 -6.89
CA PRO A 39 9.52 -37.24 -6.80
C PRO A 39 8.35 -37.20 -7.80
N LEU A 40 7.78 -38.38 -8.08
CA LEU A 40 6.58 -38.46 -8.91
C LEU A 40 5.41 -37.78 -8.21
N LEU A 41 4.85 -36.77 -8.84
CA LEU A 41 3.72 -36.00 -8.29
C LEU A 41 2.42 -36.45 -8.94
N ARG A 42 1.34 -36.44 -8.17
CA ARG A 42 -0.01 -36.77 -8.66
C ARG A 42 -0.94 -35.57 -8.53
N SER A 43 -1.61 -35.22 -9.62
CA SER A 43 -2.66 -34.19 -9.64
C SER A 43 -3.94 -34.76 -10.29
N PRO A 44 -5.05 -34.03 -10.32
CA PRO A 44 -6.23 -34.39 -11.08
C PRO A 44 -5.98 -34.55 -12.59
N ALA A 45 -4.96 -33.89 -13.13
CA ALA A 45 -4.56 -33.95 -14.54
C ALA A 45 -3.66 -35.15 -14.86
N GLY A 46 -3.18 -35.90 -13.85
CA GLY A 46 -2.32 -37.05 -14.07
C GLY A 46 -1.06 -37.07 -13.21
N PHE A 47 -0.03 -37.77 -13.69
CA PHE A 47 1.26 -37.85 -13.03
C PHE A 47 2.26 -36.90 -13.65
N HIS A 48 3.06 -36.26 -12.80
CA HIS A 48 4.04 -35.26 -13.21
C HIS A 48 5.42 -35.60 -12.63
N LEU A 49 6.43 -35.41 -13.46
CA LEU A 49 7.83 -35.46 -13.07
C LEU A 49 8.45 -34.09 -13.45
N LEU A 50 8.97 -33.37 -12.48
CA LEU A 50 9.53 -32.04 -12.69
C LEU A 50 11.06 -32.11 -12.63
N GLN A 51 11.73 -31.37 -13.50
CA GLN A 51 13.16 -31.11 -13.39
C GLN A 51 13.39 -29.59 -13.20
N LEU A 52 14.15 -29.24 -12.19
CA LEU A 52 14.58 -27.85 -12.02
C LEU A 52 15.75 -27.58 -12.97
N VAL A 53 15.47 -26.96 -14.12
CA VAL A 53 16.49 -26.65 -15.14
C VAL A 53 17.42 -25.55 -14.64
N ASP A 54 16.86 -24.49 -14.09
CA ASP A 54 17.62 -23.39 -13.51
C ASP A 54 16.77 -22.65 -12.45
N LYS A 55 17.47 -22.00 -11.49
CA LYS A 55 16.88 -21.18 -10.46
C LYS A 55 17.63 -19.85 -10.43
N ARG A 56 16.90 -18.76 -10.57
CA ARG A 56 17.45 -17.43 -10.37
C ARG A 56 16.60 -16.69 -9.35
N GLU A 57 17.24 -15.94 -8.51
CA GLU A 57 16.54 -14.96 -7.71
C GLU A 57 16.03 -13.89 -8.68
N GLY A 58 14.75 -13.95 -8.98
CA GLY A 58 14.12 -12.93 -9.81
C GLY A 58 14.10 -11.63 -9.04
N SER A 59 14.46 -10.53 -9.70
CA SER A 59 14.12 -9.18 -9.23
C SER A 59 12.61 -8.89 -9.42
N GLY A 60 11.78 -9.91 -9.32
CA GLY A 60 10.35 -9.73 -9.14
C GLY A 60 10.12 -9.15 -7.74
N PRO A 61 9.02 -8.43 -7.51
CA PRO A 61 8.68 -8.02 -6.17
C PRO A 61 8.63 -9.29 -5.33
N SER A 62 9.67 -9.50 -4.51
CA SER A 62 9.65 -10.59 -3.56
C SER A 62 8.44 -10.35 -2.67
N LEU A 63 7.56 -11.34 -2.55
CA LEU A 63 6.50 -11.37 -1.55
C LEU A 63 7.07 -11.55 -0.13
N GLN A 64 8.37 -11.26 0.04
CA GLN A 64 8.90 -10.98 1.36
C GLN A 64 8.14 -9.74 1.81
N SER A 65 7.37 -9.91 2.86
CA SER A 65 6.70 -8.85 3.58
C SER A 65 7.74 -7.79 3.96
N GLN A 66 7.99 -6.84 3.05
CA GLN A 66 8.82 -5.70 3.41
C GLN A 66 8.05 -4.93 4.47
N PRO A 67 8.69 -4.62 5.59
CA PRO A 67 8.03 -3.85 6.62
C PRO A 67 7.53 -2.53 6.01
N VAL A 68 6.22 -2.34 6.06
CA VAL A 68 5.57 -1.14 5.52
C VAL A 68 5.23 -0.23 6.68
N THR A 69 5.75 0.99 6.62
CA THR A 69 5.40 2.01 7.60
C THR A 69 3.98 2.50 7.32
N GLN A 70 3.10 2.32 8.27
CA GLN A 70 1.75 2.87 8.28
C GLN A 70 1.74 4.12 9.14
N THR A 71 1.01 5.12 8.69
CA THR A 71 0.83 6.39 9.42
C THR A 71 -0.62 6.55 9.80
N ARG A 72 -0.93 6.76 11.06
CA ARG A 72 -2.24 7.20 11.50
C ARG A 72 -2.27 8.71 11.50
N ALA A 73 -3.18 9.28 10.73
CA ALA A 73 -3.30 10.73 10.60
C ALA A 73 -4.74 11.19 10.67
N ARG A 74 -4.91 12.46 11.00
CA ARG A 74 -6.18 13.17 10.89
C ARG A 74 -5.98 14.47 10.12
N HIS A 75 -7.04 14.96 9.48
CA HIS A 75 -6.95 16.15 8.67
C HIS A 75 -8.20 17.04 8.76
N ILE A 76 -8.03 18.29 8.35
CA ILE A 76 -9.10 19.25 8.09
C ILE A 76 -9.00 19.66 6.63
N LEU A 77 -10.08 19.47 5.87
CA LEU A 77 -10.17 19.86 4.46
C LEU A 77 -11.07 21.11 4.34
N ILE A 78 -10.55 22.17 3.72
CA ILE A 78 -11.37 23.28 3.24
C ILE A 78 -11.35 23.24 1.71
N ARG A 79 -12.55 23.19 1.11
CA ARG A 79 -12.72 23.23 -0.35
C ARG A 79 -12.95 24.67 -0.79
N PRO A 80 -12.03 25.26 -1.57
CA PRO A 80 -12.28 26.56 -2.19
C PRO A 80 -13.53 26.52 -3.07
N ASN A 81 -14.29 27.61 -3.07
CA ASN A 81 -15.50 27.82 -3.86
C ASN A 81 -15.68 29.30 -4.14
N GLU A 82 -16.81 29.71 -4.71
CA GLU A 82 -17.10 31.11 -5.04
C GLU A 82 -17.09 32.07 -3.82
N VAL A 83 -17.32 31.56 -2.60
CA VAL A 83 -17.37 32.32 -1.36
C VAL A 83 -16.05 32.27 -0.60
N VAL A 84 -15.35 31.12 -0.64
CA VAL A 84 -14.08 30.88 0.05
C VAL A 84 -12.99 30.69 -0.98
N SER A 85 -12.15 31.69 -1.16
CA SER A 85 -10.99 31.58 -2.05
C SER A 85 -9.95 30.59 -1.49
N GLU A 86 -9.02 30.17 -2.34
CA GLU A 86 -7.92 29.30 -1.89
C GLU A 86 -7.05 30.00 -0.84
N GLU A 87 -6.78 31.26 -1.02
CA GLU A 87 -6.02 32.08 -0.05
C GLU A 87 -6.71 32.14 1.30
N GLU A 88 -8.04 32.31 1.29
CA GLU A 88 -8.86 32.30 2.49
C GLU A 88 -8.84 30.94 3.18
N ALA A 89 -8.86 29.83 2.41
CA ALA A 89 -8.74 28.48 2.95
C ALA A 89 -7.38 28.28 3.64
N PHE A 90 -6.29 28.72 3.01
CA PHE A 90 -4.96 28.68 3.63
C PHE A 90 -4.89 29.51 4.90
N ARG A 91 -5.44 30.72 4.89
CA ARG A 91 -5.48 31.59 6.08
C ARG A 91 -6.20 30.94 7.26
N ARG A 92 -7.40 30.41 7.02
CA ARG A 92 -8.21 29.74 8.05
C ARG A 92 -7.50 28.52 8.63
N LEU A 93 -6.87 27.72 7.79
CA LEU A 93 -6.15 26.54 8.26
C LEU A 93 -4.88 26.90 9.06
N ARG A 94 -4.20 28.00 8.74
CA ARG A 94 -3.10 28.54 9.57
C ARG A 94 -3.58 29.01 10.93
N GLU A 95 -4.68 29.76 10.98
CA GLU A 95 -5.30 30.19 12.24
C GLU A 95 -5.70 28.98 13.13
N ILE A 96 -6.30 27.94 12.52
CA ILE A 96 -6.63 26.70 13.22
C ILE A 96 -5.36 26.03 13.74
N ARG A 97 -4.31 25.94 12.91
CA ARG A 97 -3.02 25.35 13.29
C ARG A 97 -2.41 26.06 14.50
N GLU A 98 -2.35 27.39 14.47
CA GLU A 98 -1.83 28.20 15.58
C GLU A 98 -2.60 27.96 16.88
N ARG A 99 -3.93 27.90 16.80
CA ARG A 99 -4.77 27.64 17.97
C ARG A 99 -4.56 26.24 18.53
N VAL A 100 -4.42 25.24 17.66
CA VAL A 100 -4.16 23.86 18.07
C VAL A 100 -2.77 23.73 18.69
N GLN A 101 -1.75 24.31 18.05
CA GLN A 101 -0.36 24.28 18.57
C GLN A 101 -0.22 25.07 19.88
N GLY A 102 -0.96 26.17 20.03
CA GLY A 102 -1.03 26.94 21.26
C GLY A 102 -1.89 26.32 22.37
N GLY A 103 -2.50 25.15 22.12
CA GLY A 103 -3.32 24.45 23.11
C GLY A 103 -4.68 25.11 23.40
N THR A 104 -5.09 26.10 22.58
CA THR A 104 -6.35 26.84 22.75
C THR A 104 -7.52 26.21 22.01
N ALA A 105 -7.27 25.21 21.14
CA ALA A 105 -8.28 24.45 20.42
C ALA A 105 -7.87 22.97 20.28
N ASP A 106 -8.86 22.07 20.29
CA ASP A 106 -8.66 20.67 19.94
C ASP A 106 -8.78 20.47 18.43
N PHE A 107 -7.86 19.72 17.84
CA PHE A 107 -7.85 19.47 16.39
C PHE A 107 -9.14 18.76 15.92
N GLY A 108 -9.62 17.78 16.68
CA GLY A 108 -10.82 17.04 16.33
C GLY A 108 -12.09 17.92 16.37
N GLU A 109 -12.18 18.84 17.32
CA GLU A 109 -13.27 19.84 17.36
C GLU A 109 -13.20 20.78 16.15
N MET A 110 -12.00 21.24 15.79
CA MET A 110 -11.82 22.07 14.60
C MET A 110 -12.18 21.31 13.32
N ALA A 111 -11.84 20.02 13.26
CA ALA A 111 -12.21 19.16 12.12
C ALA A 111 -13.75 19.02 12.02
N ARG A 112 -14.44 18.77 13.12
CA ARG A 112 -15.91 18.68 13.13
C ARG A 112 -16.58 19.97 12.66
N GLN A 113 -16.00 21.11 13.01
CA GLN A 113 -16.58 22.43 12.73
C GLN A 113 -16.28 22.93 11.32
N TYR A 114 -15.06 22.67 10.80
CA TYR A 114 -14.56 23.33 9.60
C TYR A 114 -14.25 22.40 8.43
N SER A 115 -14.13 21.09 8.67
CA SER A 115 -13.74 20.16 7.61
C SER A 115 -14.91 19.83 6.68
N ALA A 116 -14.64 19.94 5.38
CA ALA A 116 -15.56 19.50 4.32
C ALA A 116 -15.39 18.02 3.94
N ASP A 117 -14.56 17.28 4.69
CA ASP A 117 -14.30 15.86 4.44
C ASP A 117 -15.28 14.97 5.22
N GLY A 118 -15.56 13.76 4.69
CA GLY A 118 -16.42 12.79 5.34
C GLY A 118 -15.92 12.29 6.71
N SER A 119 -14.62 12.47 6.99
CA SER A 119 -14.03 12.17 8.31
C SER A 119 -14.29 13.23 9.37
N ALA A 120 -14.90 14.38 9.03
CA ALA A 120 -15.17 15.50 9.95
C ALA A 120 -15.86 15.04 11.24
N GLY A 121 -16.91 14.22 11.12
CA GLY A 121 -17.64 13.68 12.26
C GLY A 121 -16.80 12.85 13.24
N ARG A 122 -15.70 12.25 12.73
CA ARG A 122 -14.73 11.51 13.53
C ARG A 122 -13.52 12.36 13.94
N GLY A 123 -13.65 13.70 13.91
CA GLY A 123 -12.55 14.61 14.23
C GLY A 123 -11.43 14.63 13.19
N GLY A 124 -11.75 14.30 11.94
CA GLY A 124 -10.82 14.24 10.83
C GLY A 124 -9.96 12.97 10.77
N ASP A 125 -10.20 11.96 11.62
CA ASP A 125 -9.40 10.73 11.70
C ASP A 125 -9.60 9.88 10.44
N LEU A 126 -8.50 9.63 9.72
CA LEU A 126 -8.43 8.80 8.51
C LEU A 126 -8.05 7.34 8.81
N GLY A 127 -7.74 7.04 10.07
CA GLY A 127 -7.23 5.73 10.46
C GLY A 127 -5.78 5.50 9.99
N TRP A 128 -5.42 4.25 9.82
CA TRP A 128 -4.10 3.84 9.34
C TRP A 128 -4.00 3.93 7.82
N ILE A 129 -3.06 4.75 7.36
CA ILE A 129 -2.79 5.04 5.96
C ILE A 129 -1.52 4.29 5.56
N TYR A 130 -1.58 3.60 4.44
CA TYR A 130 -0.43 2.94 3.83
C TYR A 130 0.19 3.85 2.75
N PRO A 131 1.48 3.65 2.41
CA PRO A 131 2.08 4.34 1.27
C PRO A 131 1.27 4.12 -0.01
N GLY A 132 0.90 5.21 -0.68
CA GLY A 132 0.09 5.21 -1.89
C GLY A 132 -1.44 5.21 -1.70
N ASP A 133 -1.95 5.20 -0.48
CA ASP A 133 -3.40 5.32 -0.21
C ASP A 133 -3.92 6.75 -0.41
N THR A 134 -3.04 7.75 -0.47
CA THR A 134 -3.39 9.16 -0.61
C THR A 134 -2.71 9.81 -1.82
N VAL A 135 -3.22 10.97 -2.24
CA VAL A 135 -2.58 11.74 -3.33
C VAL A 135 -1.16 12.17 -2.94
N PRO A 136 -0.25 12.28 -3.93
CA PRO A 136 1.18 12.51 -3.66
C PRO A 136 1.49 13.75 -2.81
N GLU A 137 0.72 14.82 -2.97
CA GLU A 137 0.89 16.07 -2.22
C GLU A 137 0.58 15.86 -0.73
N PHE A 138 -0.52 15.16 -0.44
CA PHE A 138 -0.92 14.82 0.92
C PHE A 138 0.08 13.87 1.56
N GLU A 139 0.49 12.82 0.84
CA GLU A 139 1.44 11.84 1.32
C GLU A 139 2.81 12.45 1.65
N ARG A 140 3.33 13.32 0.77
CA ARG A 140 4.59 14.04 1.02
C ARG A 140 4.52 14.92 2.27
N ALA A 141 3.43 15.68 2.42
CA ALA A 141 3.23 16.53 3.60
C ALA A 141 3.11 15.69 4.88
N MET A 142 2.33 14.62 4.86
CA MET A 142 2.16 13.70 5.98
C MET A 142 3.50 13.03 6.38
N ASN A 143 4.29 12.59 5.40
CA ASN A 143 5.55 11.90 5.63
C ASN A 143 6.63 12.81 6.23
N ALA A 144 6.56 14.11 5.99
CA ALA A 144 7.47 15.11 6.55
C ALA A 144 7.21 15.42 8.04
N LEU A 145 6.07 14.99 8.60
CA LEU A 145 5.67 15.29 9.98
C LEU A 145 6.12 14.20 10.94
N ALA A 146 6.53 14.59 12.14
CA ALA A 146 6.71 13.68 13.25
C ALA A 146 5.37 13.31 13.91
N PRO A 147 5.26 12.15 14.61
CA PRO A 147 4.09 11.83 15.44
C PRO A 147 3.77 12.96 16.43
N GLY A 148 2.49 13.31 16.52
CA GLY A 148 1.97 14.45 17.31
C GLY A 148 2.01 15.79 16.59
N GLN A 149 2.75 15.94 15.51
CA GLN A 149 2.95 17.21 14.83
C GLN A 149 1.79 17.59 13.91
N VAL A 150 1.43 18.87 13.91
CA VAL A 150 0.52 19.51 12.94
C VAL A 150 1.35 20.21 11.88
N GLY A 151 1.11 19.88 10.62
CA GLY A 151 1.84 20.44 9.47
C GLY A 151 1.38 21.83 9.07
N GLU A 152 2.03 22.35 8.02
CA GLU A 152 1.52 23.50 7.30
C GLU A 152 0.35 23.08 6.40
N PRO A 153 -0.58 24.00 6.10
CA PRO A 153 -1.61 23.72 5.12
C PRO A 153 -1.02 23.35 3.75
N VAL A 154 -1.55 22.30 3.14
CA VAL A 154 -1.10 21.77 1.85
C VAL A 154 -2.23 21.74 0.84
N ARG A 155 -1.94 22.15 -0.40
CA ARG A 155 -2.88 22.04 -1.52
C ARG A 155 -2.86 20.66 -2.13
N THR A 156 -4.07 20.17 -2.46
CA THR A 156 -4.29 18.95 -3.25
C THR A 156 -5.39 19.20 -4.28
N PRO A 157 -5.66 18.28 -5.22
CA PRO A 157 -6.80 18.37 -6.12
C PRO A 157 -8.18 18.47 -5.42
N PHE A 158 -8.27 18.07 -4.15
CA PHE A 158 -9.51 18.09 -3.37
C PHE A 158 -9.74 19.41 -2.61
N GLY A 159 -8.72 20.24 -2.47
CA GLY A 159 -8.73 21.49 -1.74
C GLY A 159 -7.48 21.69 -0.88
N VAL A 160 -7.60 22.45 0.19
CA VAL A 160 -6.49 22.75 1.12
C VAL A 160 -6.67 21.92 2.38
N HIS A 161 -5.64 21.22 2.79
CA HIS A 161 -5.63 20.33 3.95
C HIS A 161 -4.70 20.83 5.04
N LEU A 162 -5.14 20.70 6.29
CA LEU A 162 -4.28 20.72 7.47
C LEU A 162 -4.17 19.30 8.00
N ILE A 163 -2.94 18.80 8.15
CA ILE A 163 -2.67 17.39 8.49
C ILE A 163 -2.00 17.33 9.86
N GLN A 164 -2.43 16.38 10.68
CA GLN A 164 -1.73 15.98 11.89
C GLN A 164 -1.43 14.48 11.85
N VAL A 165 -0.19 14.12 12.08
CA VAL A 165 0.21 12.73 12.31
C VAL A 165 -0.02 12.39 13.79
N LEU A 166 -0.73 11.31 14.05
CA LEU A 166 -0.99 10.81 15.40
C LEU A 166 0.11 9.84 15.84
N GLU A 167 0.34 8.83 15.00
CA GLU A 167 1.33 7.79 15.28
C GLU A 167 1.82 7.12 13.99
N ARG A 168 2.93 6.42 14.07
CA ARG A 168 3.46 5.56 13.01
C ARG A 168 3.76 4.19 13.57
N ARG A 169 3.54 3.17 12.76
CA ARG A 169 3.95 1.82 13.04
C ARG A 169 4.54 1.18 11.78
N THR A 170 5.49 0.29 12.00
CA THR A 170 6.02 -0.56 10.93
C THR A 170 5.41 -1.93 11.13
N ASP A 171 4.68 -2.41 10.14
CA ASP A 171 4.02 -3.70 10.18
C ASP A 171 4.36 -4.49 8.92
N GLU A 172 4.33 -5.81 9.00
CA GLU A 172 4.48 -6.63 7.81
C GLU A 172 3.24 -6.43 6.92
N ALA A 173 3.46 -6.08 5.65
CA ALA A 173 2.36 -5.96 4.71
C ALA A 173 1.62 -7.29 4.62
N SER A 174 0.31 -7.30 4.90
CA SER A 174 -0.45 -8.54 4.78
C SER A 174 -0.39 -9.06 3.34
N PRO A 175 -0.26 -10.38 3.13
CA PRO A 175 -0.21 -10.97 1.79
C PRO A 175 -1.42 -10.61 0.92
N GLU A 176 -2.56 -10.34 1.54
CA GLU A 176 -3.79 -9.95 0.85
C GLU A 176 -3.72 -8.55 0.23
N ARG A 177 -3.14 -7.57 0.94
CA ARG A 177 -2.93 -6.22 0.39
C ARG A 177 -1.87 -6.19 -0.70
N LEU A 178 -0.83 -6.99 -0.59
CA LEU A 178 0.15 -7.15 -1.66
C LEU A 178 -0.50 -7.68 -2.95
N ARG A 179 -1.42 -8.64 -2.84
CA ARG A 179 -2.19 -9.17 -3.98
C ARG A 179 -3.14 -8.14 -4.59
N GLN A 180 -3.75 -7.30 -3.77
CA GLN A 180 -4.65 -6.24 -4.22
C GLN A 180 -3.91 -5.16 -5.01
N ARG A 181 -2.76 -4.74 -4.54
CA ARG A 181 -1.89 -3.76 -5.22
C ARG A 181 -1.35 -4.25 -6.57
N VAL A 182 -1.01 -5.54 -6.68
CA VAL A 182 -0.59 -6.14 -7.95
C VAL A 182 -1.71 -6.13 -8.98
N ARG A 183 -2.99 -6.23 -8.56
CA ARG A 183 -4.15 -6.15 -9.46
C ARG A 183 -4.44 -4.74 -9.97
N GLU A 184 -4.05 -3.70 -9.24
CA GLU A 184 -4.27 -2.30 -9.62
C GLU A 184 -3.20 -1.77 -10.60
N ILE A 185 -2.06 -2.48 -10.72
CA ILE A 185 -0.93 -2.10 -11.58
C ILE A 185 -0.95 -2.85 -12.93
N LEU A 186 -1.77 -3.89 -13.05
CA LEU A 186 -1.95 -4.70 -14.28
C LEU A 186 -3.24 -4.32 -15.01
#